data_dfc4ca2bc05b179dda156323dfd0fd5b
#
_entry.id   dfc4ca2bc05b179dda156323dfd0fd5b
#
_cell.length_a   1.000
_cell.length_b   1.000
_cell.length_c   1.000
_cell.angle_alpha   90.00
_cell.angle_beta   90.00
_cell.angle_gamma   90.00
#
_symmetry.space_group_name_H-M   'P 1'
#
loop_
_entity.id
_entity.type
_entity.pdbx_description
1 polymer ?
#
loop_
_entity_poly.entity_id
_entity_poly.type
_entity_poly.pdbx_seq_one_letter_code
_entity_poly.pdbx_strand_id
1 'polypeptide(L)'
;INPGNSGGALIDSNGNLIGINSMKISMPQVEGIGFAIPANEVQQVVSQIEENGEVERPFLGVTLQDLYTIPPEVLQSEMNLPEDVNSGVVISSVQPGSPAENVGLQQLDLITALDGNEVANMMELRQYLYYEKQPGDEMTVEFYRGGEQQTVTVTLQ
;
A
#
# COMPACT_ATOMS: atom_id res chain seq x y z
N ILE A 1 17.99 18.65 -0.78
CA ILE A 1 16.58 19.12 -0.89
C ILE A 1 16.31 20.06 0.27
N ASN A 2 15.82 21.27 -0.01
CA ASN A 2 15.49 22.30 0.99
C ASN A 2 14.10 22.89 0.66
N PRO A 3 13.48 23.60 1.62
CA PRO A 3 12.24 24.34 1.35
C PRO A 3 12.39 25.22 0.10
N GLY A 4 11.44 25.15 -0.81
CA GLY A 4 11.47 25.82 -2.13
C GLY A 4 11.93 24.93 -3.29
N ASN A 5 12.53 23.77 -3.04
CA ASN A 5 12.93 22.82 -4.09
C ASN A 5 11.87 21.72 -4.34
N SER A 6 10.85 21.61 -3.49
CA SER A 6 9.77 20.63 -3.67
C SER A 6 9.03 20.90 -4.97
N GLY A 7 8.78 19.86 -5.76
CA GLY A 7 8.23 19.93 -7.12
C GLY A 7 9.29 20.23 -8.19
N GLY A 8 10.51 20.58 -7.82
CA GLY A 8 11.61 20.82 -8.76
C GLY A 8 12.23 19.52 -9.28
N ALA A 9 12.80 19.59 -10.49
CA ALA A 9 13.45 18.46 -11.13
C ALA A 9 14.74 18.05 -10.40
N LEU A 10 14.93 16.74 -10.25
CA LEU A 10 16.22 16.13 -9.92
C LEU A 10 16.82 15.58 -11.21
N ILE A 11 17.98 16.10 -11.61
CA ILE A 11 18.62 15.75 -12.89
C ILE A 11 19.99 15.10 -12.64
N ASP A 12 20.40 14.22 -13.54
CA ASP A 12 21.76 13.65 -13.55
C ASP A 12 22.77 14.59 -14.23
N SER A 13 24.05 14.20 -14.26
CA SER A 13 25.13 14.97 -14.91
C SER A 13 24.98 15.10 -16.43
N ASN A 14 24.13 14.32 -17.06
CA ASN A 14 23.84 14.34 -18.49
C ASN A 14 22.60 15.18 -18.83
N GLY A 15 21.93 15.71 -17.80
CA GLY A 15 20.70 16.50 -17.95
C GLY A 15 19.41 15.68 -18.01
N ASN A 16 19.46 14.37 -17.74
CA ASN A 16 18.25 13.55 -17.70
C ASN A 16 17.49 13.74 -16.39
N LEU A 17 16.15 13.79 -16.47
CA LEU A 17 15.29 13.78 -15.30
C LEU A 17 15.34 12.41 -14.65
N ILE A 18 15.78 12.34 -13.39
CA ILE A 18 15.81 11.11 -12.59
C ILE A 18 14.76 11.09 -11.48
N GLY A 19 14.15 12.23 -11.20
CA GLY A 19 13.06 12.32 -10.23
C GLY A 19 12.55 13.74 -10.01
N ILE A 20 11.51 13.84 -9.17
CA ILE A 20 10.94 15.11 -8.70
C ILE A 20 11.16 15.23 -7.20
N ASN A 21 11.78 16.31 -6.77
CA ASN A 21 12.02 16.56 -5.35
C ASN A 21 10.71 16.62 -4.57
N SER A 22 10.59 15.85 -3.49
CA SER A 22 9.37 15.77 -2.68
C SER A 22 9.59 16.37 -1.30
N MET A 23 10.24 15.65 -0.39
CA MET A 23 10.36 16.06 1.01
C MET A 23 11.77 15.81 1.55
N LYS A 24 12.04 16.44 2.70
CA LYS A 24 13.24 16.22 3.51
C LYS A 24 12.82 15.74 4.89
N ILE A 25 13.55 14.79 5.46
CA ILE A 25 13.39 14.46 6.88
C ILE A 25 13.91 15.64 7.70
N SER A 26 13.02 16.22 8.52
CA SER A 26 13.34 17.28 9.46
C SER A 26 13.21 16.75 10.88
N MET A 27 14.20 15.97 11.32
CA MET A 27 14.33 15.53 12.71
C MET A 27 15.62 16.11 13.32
N PRO A 28 15.62 16.51 14.60
CA PRO A 28 16.81 17.13 15.23
C PRO A 28 18.10 16.31 15.15
N GLN A 29 17.98 15.01 14.94
CA GLN A 29 19.09 14.05 14.91
C GLN A 29 19.37 13.49 13.52
N VAL A 30 18.60 13.87 12.48
CA VAL A 30 18.73 13.38 11.12
C VAL A 30 18.76 14.55 10.16
N GLU A 31 19.94 14.90 9.68
CA GLU A 31 20.12 15.92 8.65
C GLU A 31 20.60 15.28 7.33
N GLY A 32 20.23 15.91 6.21
CA GLY A 32 20.78 15.57 4.90
C GLY A 32 20.02 14.48 4.13
N ILE A 33 18.94 13.89 4.67
CA ILE A 33 18.13 12.91 3.94
C ILE A 33 16.97 13.62 3.27
N GLY A 34 16.91 13.53 1.94
CA GLY A 34 15.81 14.04 1.12
C GLY A 34 15.28 12.94 0.19
N PHE A 35 14.02 13.06 -0.17
CA PHE A 35 13.31 12.11 -1.03
C PHE A 35 12.87 12.77 -2.32
N ALA A 36 13.02 12.05 -3.42
CA ALA A 36 12.47 12.40 -4.71
C ALA A 36 11.58 11.25 -5.21
N ILE A 37 10.54 11.59 -5.95
CA ILE A 37 9.70 10.62 -6.66
C ILE A 37 10.48 10.22 -7.92
N PRO A 38 10.73 8.92 -8.18
CA PRO A 38 11.45 8.46 -9.37
C PRO A 38 10.78 8.90 -10.67
N ALA A 39 11.57 9.22 -11.70
CA ALA A 39 11.05 9.76 -12.96
C ALA A 39 10.10 8.79 -13.69
N ASN A 40 10.31 7.49 -13.57
CA ASN A 40 9.41 6.47 -14.13
C ASN A 40 8.02 6.49 -13.47
N GLU A 41 7.94 6.70 -12.16
CA GLU A 41 6.67 6.85 -11.45
C GLU A 41 5.96 8.15 -11.84
N VAL A 42 6.72 9.25 -11.94
CA VAL A 42 6.20 10.53 -12.42
C VAL A 42 5.60 10.39 -13.83
N GLN A 43 6.28 9.67 -14.72
CA GLN A 43 5.81 9.46 -16.08
C GLN A 43 4.48 8.70 -16.13
N GLN A 44 4.31 7.66 -15.32
CA GLN A 44 3.04 6.93 -15.22
C GLN A 44 1.88 7.83 -14.78
N VAL A 45 2.11 8.63 -13.73
CA VAL A 45 1.10 9.59 -13.22
C VAL A 45 0.76 10.64 -14.26
N VAL A 46 1.77 11.19 -14.95
CA VAL A 46 1.57 12.20 -16.01
C VAL A 46 0.75 11.63 -17.17
N SER A 47 1.08 10.41 -17.63
CA SER A 47 0.33 9.75 -18.70
C SER A 47 -1.14 9.55 -18.32
N GLN A 48 -1.45 9.12 -17.09
CA GLN A 48 -2.84 8.97 -16.63
C GLN A 48 -3.58 10.32 -16.62
N ILE A 49 -2.92 11.39 -16.16
CA ILE A 49 -3.53 12.73 -16.16
C ILE A 49 -3.78 13.23 -17.59
N GLU A 50 -2.85 12.97 -18.51
CA GLU A 50 -2.99 13.38 -19.93
C GLU A 50 -4.11 12.59 -20.63
N GLU A 51 -4.29 11.33 -20.33
CA GLU A 51 -5.28 10.45 -20.96
C GLU A 51 -6.66 10.57 -20.32
N ASN A 52 -6.74 10.63 -19.00
CA ASN A 52 -8.00 10.52 -18.25
C ASN A 52 -8.40 11.82 -17.54
N GLY A 53 -7.48 12.80 -17.44
CA GLY A 53 -7.70 14.05 -16.69
C GLY A 53 -7.45 13.93 -15.18
N GLU A 54 -7.35 12.71 -14.66
CA GLU A 54 -7.11 12.43 -13.24
C GLU A 54 -6.29 11.14 -13.06
N VAL A 55 -5.81 10.91 -11.85
CA VAL A 55 -5.14 9.66 -11.46
C VAL A 55 -6.15 8.76 -10.80
N GLU A 56 -6.60 7.75 -11.51
CA GLU A 56 -7.45 6.71 -10.95
C GLU A 56 -6.60 5.76 -10.07
N ARG A 57 -7.09 5.50 -8.87
CA ARG A 57 -6.42 4.57 -7.94
C ARG A 57 -7.38 3.45 -7.58
N PRO A 58 -6.92 2.19 -7.66
CA PRO A 58 -7.74 1.06 -7.25
C PRO A 58 -8.12 1.17 -5.78
N PHE A 59 -9.38 0.96 -5.50
CA PHE A 59 -9.95 1.11 -4.17
C PHE A 59 -10.49 -0.23 -3.67
N LEU A 60 -9.98 -0.68 -2.54
CA LEU A 60 -10.41 -1.89 -1.84
C LEU A 60 -11.44 -1.58 -0.73
N GLY A 61 -11.32 -0.43 -0.09
CA GLY A 61 -12.25 0.02 0.96
C GLY A 61 -11.95 -0.52 2.35
N VAL A 62 -10.68 -0.61 2.71
CA VAL A 62 -10.22 -1.05 4.03
C VAL A 62 -9.32 -0.02 4.69
N THR A 63 -9.39 0.07 6.02
CA THR A 63 -8.34 0.70 6.82
C THR A 63 -7.40 -0.38 7.31
N LEU A 64 -6.11 -0.15 7.16
CA LEU A 64 -5.07 -1.14 7.37
C LEU A 64 -4.09 -0.70 8.45
N GLN A 65 -3.45 -1.68 9.10
CA GLN A 65 -2.31 -1.47 9.98
C GLN A 65 -1.36 -2.67 9.91
N ASP A 66 -0.07 -2.43 10.13
CA ASP A 66 0.92 -3.50 10.11
C ASP A 66 0.76 -4.44 11.30
N LEU A 67 0.96 -5.75 11.07
CA LEU A 67 0.82 -6.79 12.12
C LEU A 67 1.66 -6.47 13.36
N TYR A 68 2.88 -5.97 13.19
CA TYR A 68 3.77 -5.63 14.31
C TYR A 68 3.26 -4.50 15.22
N THR A 69 2.24 -3.75 14.79
CA THR A 69 1.62 -2.69 15.60
C THR A 69 0.47 -3.20 16.47
N ILE A 70 0.03 -4.44 16.25
CA ILE A 70 -1.06 -5.05 17.00
C ILE A 70 -0.54 -5.51 18.39
N PRO A 71 -1.26 -5.19 19.48
CA PRO A 71 -0.89 -5.67 20.81
C PRO A 71 -0.86 -7.21 20.87
N PRO A 72 0.14 -7.81 21.55
CA PRO A 72 0.26 -9.28 21.65
C PRO A 72 -0.97 -9.98 22.21
N GLU A 73 -1.71 -9.30 23.08
CA GLU A 73 -2.94 -9.83 23.67
C GLU A 73 -4.03 -10.07 22.61
N VAL A 74 -4.17 -9.13 21.66
CA VAL A 74 -5.13 -9.24 20.56
C VAL A 74 -4.71 -10.36 19.59
N LEU A 75 -3.41 -10.47 19.29
CA LEU A 75 -2.88 -11.52 18.42
C LEU A 75 -3.22 -12.90 18.97
N GLN A 76 -3.06 -13.10 20.30
CA GLN A 76 -3.29 -14.39 20.93
C GLN A 76 -4.77 -14.71 21.17
N SER A 77 -5.58 -13.70 21.57
CA SER A 77 -6.97 -13.92 21.98
C SER A 77 -7.98 -13.87 20.83
N GLU A 78 -7.71 -13.06 19.80
CA GLU A 78 -8.69 -12.78 18.76
C GLU A 78 -8.25 -13.28 17.37
N MET A 79 -6.96 -13.24 17.06
CA MET A 79 -6.48 -13.64 15.74
C MET A 79 -6.03 -15.10 15.67
N ASN A 80 -5.57 -15.69 16.78
CA ASN A 80 -5.16 -17.10 16.89
C ASN A 80 -4.26 -17.56 15.73
N LEU A 81 -3.31 -16.71 15.33
CA LEU A 81 -2.44 -16.95 14.17
C LEU A 81 -1.47 -18.13 14.43
N PRO A 82 -1.12 -18.90 13.38
CA PRO A 82 -0.02 -19.87 13.46
C PRO A 82 1.30 -19.20 13.85
N GLU A 83 2.17 -19.92 14.56
CA GLU A 83 3.46 -19.38 15.06
C GLU A 83 4.43 -18.92 13.96
N ASP A 84 4.30 -19.46 12.78
CA ASP A 84 5.10 -19.12 11.59
C ASP A 84 4.60 -17.86 10.85
N VAL A 85 3.38 -17.38 11.14
CA VAL A 85 2.80 -16.17 10.57
C VAL A 85 3.21 -14.96 11.39
N ASN A 86 4.23 -14.24 10.92
CA ASN A 86 4.86 -13.14 11.66
C ASN A 86 4.87 -11.79 10.89
N SER A 87 4.29 -11.76 9.70
CA SER A 87 4.20 -10.57 8.85
C SER A 87 2.86 -10.51 8.12
N GLY A 88 2.48 -9.33 7.68
CA GLY A 88 1.25 -9.08 6.97
C GLY A 88 0.56 -7.80 7.39
N VAL A 89 -0.63 -7.57 6.85
CA VAL A 89 -1.40 -6.34 7.02
C VAL A 89 -2.78 -6.66 7.58
N VAL A 90 -3.07 -6.13 8.77
CA VAL A 90 -4.33 -6.37 9.48
C VAL A 90 -5.38 -5.34 9.05
N ILE A 91 -6.58 -5.82 8.75
CA ILE A 91 -7.74 -4.96 8.50
C ILE A 91 -8.25 -4.40 9.83
N SER A 92 -8.13 -3.09 10.03
CA SER A 92 -8.67 -2.38 11.20
C SER A 92 -10.15 -2.07 11.06
N SER A 93 -10.61 -1.79 9.83
CA SER A 93 -12.02 -1.59 9.53
C SER A 93 -12.29 -1.79 8.03
N VAL A 94 -13.52 -2.17 7.70
CA VAL A 94 -14.03 -2.28 6.33
C VAL A 94 -15.07 -1.18 6.12
N GLN A 95 -14.98 -0.48 5.00
CA GLN A 95 -15.91 0.58 4.64
C GLN A 95 -17.22 -0.02 4.10
N PRO A 96 -18.38 0.39 4.59
CA PRO A 96 -19.66 -0.06 4.07
C PRO A 96 -19.83 0.24 2.57
N GLY A 97 -20.35 -0.71 1.81
CA GLY A 97 -20.54 -0.62 0.36
C GLY A 97 -19.26 -0.77 -0.47
N SER A 98 -18.13 -1.11 0.17
CA SER A 98 -16.85 -1.28 -0.52
C SER A 98 -16.68 -2.65 -1.17
N PRO A 99 -15.72 -2.80 -2.11
CA PRO A 99 -15.32 -4.11 -2.64
C PRO A 99 -14.97 -5.13 -1.56
N ALA A 100 -14.25 -4.70 -0.52
CA ALA A 100 -13.87 -5.57 0.59
C ALA A 100 -15.09 -6.12 1.36
N GLU A 101 -16.09 -5.28 1.64
CA GLU A 101 -17.33 -5.73 2.29
C GLU A 101 -18.10 -6.73 1.41
N ASN A 102 -18.17 -6.47 0.10
CA ASN A 102 -18.90 -7.32 -0.83
C ASN A 102 -18.36 -8.76 -0.90
N VAL A 103 -17.07 -8.94 -0.70
CA VAL A 103 -16.43 -10.27 -0.65
C VAL A 103 -16.28 -10.82 0.76
N GLY A 104 -16.81 -10.12 1.76
CA GLY A 104 -16.87 -10.57 3.14
C GLY A 104 -15.57 -10.46 3.92
N LEU A 105 -14.64 -9.58 3.51
CA LEU A 105 -13.49 -9.22 4.35
C LEU A 105 -13.98 -8.50 5.62
N GLN A 106 -13.28 -8.71 6.74
CA GLN A 106 -13.71 -8.26 8.06
C GLN A 106 -12.56 -7.64 8.84
N GLN A 107 -12.91 -6.95 9.91
CA GLN A 107 -11.93 -6.50 10.89
C GLN A 107 -11.18 -7.71 11.48
N LEU A 108 -9.88 -7.54 11.72
CA LEU A 108 -8.93 -8.55 12.21
C LEU A 108 -8.56 -9.64 11.17
N ASP A 109 -8.99 -9.55 9.92
CA ASP A 109 -8.38 -10.35 8.87
C ASP A 109 -6.93 -9.90 8.67
N LEU A 110 -6.00 -10.85 8.62
CA LEU A 110 -4.60 -10.60 8.31
C LEU A 110 -4.33 -10.95 6.85
N ILE A 111 -4.16 -9.94 6.01
CA ILE A 111 -3.76 -10.11 4.62
C ILE A 111 -2.29 -10.47 4.56
N THR A 112 -1.95 -11.56 3.86
CA THR A 112 -0.59 -12.07 3.70
C THR A 112 -0.12 -12.12 2.26
N ALA A 113 -1.04 -12.19 1.28
CA ALA A 113 -0.68 -12.13 -0.14
C ALA A 113 -1.79 -11.51 -0.99
N LEU A 114 -1.38 -10.91 -2.12
CA LEU A 114 -2.25 -10.41 -3.17
C LEU A 114 -1.83 -11.05 -4.50
N ASP A 115 -2.74 -11.75 -5.17
CA ASP A 115 -2.48 -12.51 -6.40
C ASP A 115 -1.26 -13.46 -6.29
N GLY A 116 -1.07 -14.06 -5.10
CA GLY A 116 0.05 -14.94 -4.80
C GLY A 116 1.38 -14.21 -4.51
N ASN A 117 1.41 -12.86 -4.52
CA ASN A 117 2.56 -12.08 -4.11
C ASN A 117 2.45 -11.77 -2.62
N GLU A 118 3.42 -12.25 -1.82
CA GLU A 118 3.45 -11.98 -0.38
C GLU A 118 3.54 -10.49 -0.09
N VAL A 119 2.80 -10.03 0.92
CA VAL A 119 2.83 -8.66 1.42
C VAL A 119 3.12 -8.68 2.92
N ALA A 120 4.28 -8.16 3.31
CA ALA A 120 4.72 -8.18 4.69
C ALA A 120 4.23 -6.97 5.50
N ASN A 121 3.86 -5.87 4.84
CA ASN A 121 3.48 -4.61 5.47
C ASN A 121 2.59 -3.76 4.56
N MET A 122 2.02 -2.67 5.13
CA MET A 122 1.14 -1.75 4.40
C MET A 122 1.82 -1.07 3.19
N MET A 123 3.13 -0.86 3.24
CA MET A 123 3.85 -0.23 2.13
C MET A 123 3.84 -1.15 0.91
N GLU A 124 4.18 -2.42 1.09
CA GLU A 124 4.18 -3.43 0.02
C GLU A 124 2.78 -3.66 -0.54
N LEU A 125 1.77 -3.75 0.33
CA LEU A 125 0.37 -3.87 -0.09
C LEU A 125 -0.06 -2.68 -0.97
N ARG A 126 0.23 -1.45 -0.55
CA ARG A 126 -0.10 -0.24 -1.32
C ARG A 126 0.69 -0.16 -2.62
N GLN A 127 1.97 -0.54 -2.58
CA GLN A 127 2.81 -0.58 -3.77
C GLN A 127 2.23 -1.56 -4.79
N TYR A 128 1.85 -2.77 -4.37
CA TYR A 128 1.20 -3.74 -5.24
C TYR A 128 -0.08 -3.17 -5.86
N LEU A 129 -1.00 -2.62 -5.04
CA LEU A 129 -2.24 -2.03 -5.52
C LEU A 129 -2.00 -0.92 -6.55
N TYR A 130 -1.06 -0.01 -6.30
CA TYR A 130 -0.90 1.18 -7.14
C TYR A 130 -0.10 0.95 -8.42
N TYR A 131 0.76 -0.07 -8.46
CA TYR A 131 1.59 -0.33 -9.64
C TYR A 131 1.10 -1.49 -10.49
N GLU A 132 0.41 -2.47 -9.89
CA GLU A 132 0.01 -3.70 -10.57
C GLU A 132 -1.49 -3.78 -10.84
N LYS A 133 -2.31 -2.84 -10.30
CA LYS A 133 -3.76 -2.88 -10.42
C LYS A 133 -4.36 -1.56 -10.90
N GLN A 134 -5.54 -1.69 -11.53
CA GLN A 134 -6.39 -0.58 -11.97
C GLN A 134 -7.80 -0.75 -11.42
N PRO A 135 -8.61 0.33 -11.35
CA PRO A 135 -10.05 0.20 -11.07
C PRO A 135 -10.72 -0.74 -12.08
N GLY A 136 -11.51 -1.68 -11.56
CA GLY A 136 -12.16 -2.73 -12.36
C GLY A 136 -11.41 -4.05 -12.42
N ASP A 137 -10.14 -4.10 -12.03
CA ASP A 137 -9.37 -5.35 -12.00
C ASP A 137 -9.86 -6.30 -10.90
N GLU A 138 -9.79 -7.59 -11.20
CA GLU A 138 -9.92 -8.63 -10.20
C GLU A 138 -8.58 -8.84 -9.47
N MET A 139 -8.67 -9.05 -8.17
CA MET A 139 -7.51 -9.32 -7.31
C MET A 139 -7.84 -10.42 -6.32
N THR A 140 -6.97 -11.41 -6.21
CA THR A 140 -7.07 -12.44 -5.18
C THR A 140 -6.41 -11.98 -3.90
N VAL A 141 -7.12 -12.07 -2.79
CA VAL A 141 -6.62 -11.71 -1.44
C VAL A 141 -6.52 -12.99 -0.62
N GLU A 142 -5.30 -13.31 -0.18
CA GLU A 142 -5.05 -14.40 0.78
C GLU A 142 -4.90 -13.80 2.17
N PHE A 143 -5.63 -14.35 3.13
CA PHE A 143 -5.66 -13.83 4.48
C PHE A 143 -5.93 -14.90 5.52
N TYR A 144 -5.58 -14.62 6.77
CA TYR A 144 -5.93 -15.43 7.94
C TYR A 144 -7.11 -14.79 8.67
N ARG A 145 -8.06 -15.63 9.08
CA ARG A 145 -9.18 -15.30 9.96
C ARG A 145 -9.31 -16.36 11.05
N GLY A 146 -9.15 -15.96 12.31
CA GLY A 146 -9.23 -16.88 13.45
C GLY A 146 -8.23 -18.04 13.37
N GLY A 147 -7.08 -17.86 12.75
CA GLY A 147 -6.04 -18.87 12.57
C GLY A 147 -6.18 -19.71 11.30
N GLU A 148 -7.24 -19.56 10.52
CA GLU A 148 -7.46 -20.30 9.27
C GLU A 148 -7.12 -19.43 8.06
N GLN A 149 -6.34 -19.98 7.15
CA GLN A 149 -6.03 -19.32 5.87
C GLN A 149 -7.24 -19.42 4.94
N GLN A 150 -7.59 -18.30 4.35
CA GLN A 150 -8.70 -18.15 3.39
C GLN A 150 -8.25 -17.33 2.18
N THR A 151 -9.01 -17.45 1.09
CA THR A 151 -8.76 -16.73 -0.14
C THR A 151 -10.09 -16.23 -0.70
N VAL A 152 -10.12 -14.97 -1.14
CA VAL A 152 -11.27 -14.37 -1.84
C VAL A 152 -10.78 -13.62 -3.07
N THR A 153 -11.64 -13.50 -4.07
CA THR A 153 -11.39 -12.65 -5.24
C THR A 153 -12.27 -11.42 -5.14
N VAL A 154 -11.67 -10.25 -5.25
CA VAL A 154 -12.32 -8.93 -5.16
C VAL A 154 -12.14 -8.19 -6.47
N THR A 155 -13.20 -7.50 -6.94
CA THR A 155 -13.12 -6.54 -8.05
C THR A 155 -12.92 -5.15 -7.45
N LEU A 156 -11.82 -4.52 -7.79
CA LEU A 156 -11.45 -3.18 -7.30
C LEU A 156 -12.33 -2.08 -7.93
N GLN A 157 -12.57 -1.01 -7.20
CA GLN A 157 -13.28 0.19 -7.71
C GLN A 157 -12.31 1.33 -7.95
#